data_65740781323f7e5c60d02d4a46156f85
#
_entry.id   65740781323f7e5c60d02d4a46156f85
#
_cell.length_a   1.000
_cell.length_b   1.000
_cell.length_c   1.000
_cell.angle_alpha   90.00
_cell.angle_beta   90.00
_cell.angle_gamma   90.00
#
_symmetry.space_group_name_H-M   'P 1'
#
loop_
_entity.id
_entity.type
_entity.pdbx_description
1 polymer ?
#
loop_
_entity_poly.entity_id
_entity_poly.type
_entity_poly.pdbx_seq_one_letter_code
_entity_poly.pdbx_strand_id
1 'polypeptide(L)'
;MKRAWFDAPAEVLAKATPQLILGYLTEATQFPAELAQISAWQFTITHLKQLAAVLPDAHFFMEFAIPRMGRRADAVIVAGPLILVLEYKVGERAFARHAIEQAYGYALDLKNFHVTSHDKAIIPILIASEAPPQQLGFGFWAEDRVHSPLCLSPDDVLPTLRRLLASGDGPVIDADAWAEGAYRPTPSIIEAAEALYAGHDVTAISRSEAGAENLSRTANAIAAVVARMRTEGGKAICFVTGVPGAGKTLAGLNLACQRHPDHPEEHAVFLSGNGPLVQVLQEALRRDGKRKRALPDLPEARILQAREPDAFIQNVHHFRDEYLAPDRVPTEHVVIFDEAQRAWDRAMTSDFMRRKKGQTALEESEPGFLLSVMDRRPDWCVVVCLIGEGQEINRGEAGIAEWLNALQAGLPHWQLFLPPHLMAEGGAIDGAMRWHLAHRGALADAGLHLAVSVRSFRAEGLSAFVAALLAEDAGAASTLLKDLDQFPVCYTRNLAAARQWLRTQRRAGERAGLLASSNALRLKPEGLHVKAPVDVCHWFLNGNDDVRSSNALEDAATEFDVQGLELDWAGVAWDLNYRRTEMAGRPASSEAPTGSRSVPRRAESAAPNMSVTPIACCSRARDRGW
;
A
#
# COMPACT_ATOMS: atom_id res chain seq x y z
N MET A 1 4.44 -26.16 -0.55
CA MET A 1 5.81 -25.69 -0.29
C MET A 1 6.06 -25.82 1.20
N LYS A 2 7.14 -26.49 1.66
CA LYS A 2 7.43 -26.55 3.10
C LYS A 2 7.69 -25.14 3.61
N ARG A 3 7.02 -24.74 4.70
CA ARG A 3 7.15 -23.39 5.26
C ARG A 3 8.38 -23.20 6.14
N ALA A 4 8.92 -24.29 6.66
CA ALA A 4 10.17 -24.29 7.42
C ALA A 4 11.19 -25.17 6.70
N TRP A 5 12.46 -24.84 6.86
CA TRP A 5 13.53 -25.69 6.34
C TRP A 5 13.70 -26.96 7.17
N PHE A 6 13.42 -26.85 8.47
CA PHE A 6 13.29 -27.98 9.38
C PHE A 6 12.13 -27.77 10.32
N ASP A 7 11.33 -28.81 10.56
CA ASP A 7 10.23 -28.81 11.53
C ASP A 7 10.16 -30.16 12.22
N ALA A 8 9.89 -30.14 13.51
CA ALA A 8 9.76 -31.35 14.31
C ALA A 8 9.06 -31.08 15.66
N PRO A 9 8.31 -32.07 16.20
CA PRO A 9 7.90 -32.06 17.59
C PRO A 9 9.12 -32.16 18.51
N ALA A 10 8.97 -31.67 19.74
CA ALA A 10 10.05 -31.61 20.73
C ALA A 10 10.79 -32.94 20.94
N GLU A 11 10.05 -34.05 20.99
CA GLU A 11 10.64 -35.39 21.18
C GLU A 11 11.62 -35.76 20.04
N VAL A 12 11.27 -35.44 18.82
CA VAL A 12 12.11 -35.70 17.62
C VAL A 12 13.31 -34.77 17.60
N LEU A 13 13.09 -33.48 17.84
CA LEU A 13 14.18 -32.49 17.88
C LEU A 13 15.20 -32.80 18.97
N ALA A 14 14.77 -33.20 20.17
CA ALA A 14 15.66 -33.54 21.27
C ALA A 14 16.59 -34.71 20.91
N LYS A 15 16.07 -35.72 20.20
CA LYS A 15 16.80 -36.93 19.80
C LYS A 15 17.68 -36.76 18.55
N ALA A 16 17.33 -35.82 17.64
CA ALA A 16 18.07 -35.59 16.41
C ALA A 16 19.50 -35.11 16.68
N THR A 17 20.44 -35.54 15.87
CA THR A 17 21.81 -35.02 15.97
C THR A 17 21.91 -33.62 15.37
N PRO A 18 22.73 -32.71 15.93
CA PRO A 18 22.90 -31.37 15.35
C PRO A 18 23.32 -31.39 13.88
N GLN A 19 24.15 -32.36 13.49
CA GLN A 19 24.63 -32.56 12.13
C GLN A 19 23.50 -32.90 11.15
N LEU A 20 22.54 -33.71 11.59
CA LEU A 20 21.37 -34.06 10.79
C LEU A 20 20.52 -32.80 10.49
N ILE A 21 20.23 -32.00 11.52
CA ILE A 21 19.45 -30.75 11.38
C ILE A 21 20.20 -29.76 10.49
N LEU A 22 21.49 -29.58 10.72
CA LEU A 22 22.34 -28.70 9.90
C LEU A 22 22.35 -29.16 8.44
N GLY A 23 22.33 -30.49 8.19
CA GLY A 23 22.22 -31.05 6.85
C GLY A 23 20.93 -30.60 6.14
N TYR A 24 19.78 -30.69 6.81
CA TYR A 24 18.50 -30.19 6.26
C TYR A 24 18.52 -28.68 5.96
N LEU A 25 19.08 -27.87 6.89
CA LEU A 25 19.19 -26.43 6.69
C LEU A 25 20.12 -26.07 5.51
N THR A 26 21.24 -26.81 5.37
CA THR A 26 22.21 -26.60 4.28
C THR A 26 21.64 -27.06 2.93
N GLU A 27 20.89 -28.16 2.89
CA GLU A 27 20.25 -28.67 1.68
C GLU A 27 19.11 -27.76 1.21
N ALA A 28 18.41 -27.12 2.14
CA ALA A 28 17.34 -26.18 1.85
C ALA A 28 17.83 -24.81 1.36
N THR A 29 19.11 -24.46 1.58
CA THR A 29 19.70 -23.24 1.02
C THR A 29 19.93 -23.42 -0.46
N GLN A 30 19.56 -22.41 -1.24
CA GLN A 30 19.85 -22.37 -2.67
C GLN A 30 21.32 -22.02 -2.97
N PHE A 31 22.12 -21.66 -1.95
CA PHE A 31 23.50 -21.18 -2.04
C PHE A 31 24.38 -21.80 -0.97
N PRO A 32 25.71 -21.88 -1.17
CA PRO A 32 26.63 -22.29 -0.13
C PRO A 32 26.50 -21.38 1.09
N ALA A 33 26.17 -21.97 2.24
CA ALA A 33 26.07 -21.21 3.48
C ALA A 33 27.44 -20.65 3.90
N GLU A 34 27.50 -19.39 4.26
CA GLU A 34 28.70 -18.76 4.79
C GLU A 34 29.05 -19.35 6.18
N LEU A 35 30.33 -19.35 6.54
CA LEU A 35 30.80 -19.87 7.84
C LEU A 35 30.08 -19.20 9.03
N ALA A 36 29.78 -17.90 8.93
CA ALA A 36 29.05 -17.16 9.95
C ALA A 36 27.61 -17.70 10.10
N GLN A 37 26.94 -18.01 9.01
CA GLN A 37 25.58 -18.55 9.00
C GLN A 37 25.55 -19.98 9.58
N ILE A 38 26.52 -20.81 9.22
CA ILE A 38 26.68 -22.16 9.78
C ILE A 38 26.86 -22.09 11.30
N SER A 39 27.69 -21.19 11.80
CA SER A 39 27.92 -20.98 13.23
C SER A 39 26.65 -20.51 13.95
N ALA A 40 25.90 -19.61 13.32
CA ALA A 40 24.61 -19.15 13.85
C ALA A 40 23.61 -20.30 13.95
N TRP A 41 23.49 -21.13 12.93
CA TRP A 41 22.61 -22.30 12.95
C TRP A 41 23.04 -23.33 14.02
N GLN A 42 24.32 -23.58 14.18
CA GLN A 42 24.83 -24.50 15.22
C GLN A 42 24.44 -24.04 16.63
N PHE A 43 24.56 -22.73 16.89
CA PHE A 43 24.12 -22.15 18.15
C PHE A 43 22.61 -22.30 18.32
N THR A 44 21.81 -21.89 17.33
CA THR A 44 20.34 -21.98 17.34
C THR A 44 19.87 -23.41 17.55
N ILE A 45 20.42 -24.38 16.82
CA ILE A 45 20.09 -25.81 16.96
C ILE A 45 20.36 -26.29 18.40
N THR A 46 21.52 -25.93 18.94
CA THR A 46 21.90 -26.35 20.31
C THR A 46 20.94 -25.81 21.35
N HIS A 47 20.60 -24.52 21.25
CA HIS A 47 19.68 -23.87 22.15
C HIS A 47 18.25 -24.42 22.01
N LEU A 48 17.74 -24.59 20.79
CA LEU A 48 16.40 -25.16 20.57
C LEU A 48 16.30 -26.61 21.08
N LYS A 49 17.35 -27.42 21.00
CA LYS A 49 17.37 -28.76 21.59
C LYS A 49 17.29 -28.73 23.10
N GLN A 50 17.91 -27.75 23.77
CA GLN A 50 17.77 -27.56 25.22
C GLN A 50 16.32 -27.21 25.59
N LEU A 51 15.68 -26.33 24.80
CA LEU A 51 14.27 -26.00 25.01
C LEU A 51 13.35 -27.19 24.74
N ALA A 52 13.60 -27.98 23.70
CA ALA A 52 12.81 -29.17 23.36
C ALA A 52 12.87 -30.23 24.47
N ALA A 53 13.99 -30.37 25.16
CA ALA A 53 14.12 -31.32 26.27
C ALA A 53 13.21 -30.98 27.47
N VAL A 54 12.72 -29.76 27.59
CA VAL A 54 11.92 -29.25 28.72
C VAL A 54 10.53 -28.78 28.34
N LEU A 55 10.20 -28.78 27.05
CA LEU A 55 8.91 -28.42 26.46
C LEU A 55 8.38 -29.59 25.61
N PRO A 56 8.00 -30.74 26.22
CA PRO A 56 7.73 -31.99 25.48
C PRO A 56 6.56 -31.89 24.50
N ASP A 57 5.58 -31.01 24.78
CA ASP A 57 4.37 -30.83 23.97
C ASP A 57 4.52 -29.71 22.91
N ALA A 58 5.73 -29.15 22.75
CA ALA A 58 5.96 -28.09 21.79
C ALA A 58 6.37 -28.65 20.41
N HIS A 59 6.06 -27.88 19.36
CA HIS A 59 6.55 -28.10 18.00
C HIS A 59 7.49 -26.98 17.58
N PHE A 60 8.58 -27.32 16.94
CA PHE A 60 9.66 -26.41 16.59
C PHE A 60 9.80 -26.30 15.07
N PHE A 61 9.84 -25.10 14.58
CA PHE A 61 10.08 -24.77 13.18
C PHE A 61 11.35 -23.93 13.08
N MET A 62 12.31 -24.29 12.22
CA MET A 62 13.53 -23.52 11.96
C MET A 62 13.47 -22.92 10.55
N GLU A 63 13.99 -21.71 10.41
CA GLU A 63 13.96 -20.97 9.16
C GLU A 63 12.52 -20.92 8.61
N PHE A 64 11.60 -20.48 9.46
CA PHE A 64 10.19 -20.40 9.10
C PHE A 64 9.94 -19.27 8.12
N ALA A 65 9.49 -19.61 6.93
CA ALA A 65 9.18 -18.64 5.88
C ALA A 65 8.01 -17.75 6.29
N ILE A 66 8.27 -16.47 6.46
CA ILE A 66 7.27 -15.44 6.56
C ILE A 66 7.10 -14.91 5.14
N PRO A 67 6.01 -15.24 4.42
CA PRO A 67 5.88 -15.00 2.98
C PRO A 67 5.73 -13.52 2.60
N ARG A 68 6.38 -12.64 3.32
CA ARG A 68 6.46 -11.23 3.00
C ARG A 68 7.91 -10.91 2.71
N MET A 69 8.24 -10.63 1.44
CA MET A 69 9.56 -10.20 0.98
C MET A 69 10.70 -11.22 1.19
N GLY A 70 10.39 -12.54 1.16
CA GLY A 70 11.42 -13.60 1.28
C GLY A 70 12.11 -13.65 2.64
N ARG A 71 11.52 -13.06 3.69
CA ARG A 71 12.05 -13.09 5.05
C ARG A 71 11.74 -14.40 5.74
N ARG A 72 12.60 -14.78 6.68
CA ARG A 72 12.45 -15.96 7.54
C ARG A 72 12.68 -15.58 8.98
N ALA A 73 11.88 -16.17 9.88
CA ALA A 73 12.18 -16.15 11.30
C ALA A 73 13.14 -17.30 11.59
N ASP A 74 14.19 -17.06 12.36
CA ASP A 74 15.19 -18.07 12.69
C ASP A 74 14.55 -19.30 13.33
N ALA A 75 13.56 -19.10 14.23
CA ALA A 75 12.73 -20.17 14.74
C ALA A 75 11.32 -19.68 15.10
N VAL A 76 10.34 -20.61 15.00
CA VAL A 76 9.02 -20.47 15.58
C VAL A 76 8.75 -21.69 16.45
N ILE A 77 8.20 -21.47 17.65
CA ILE A 77 7.79 -22.55 18.56
C ILE A 77 6.30 -22.41 18.81
N VAL A 78 5.54 -23.48 18.56
CA VAL A 78 4.15 -23.60 18.95
C VAL A 78 4.10 -24.42 20.23
N ALA A 79 3.66 -23.79 21.33
CA ALA A 79 3.64 -24.42 22.65
C ALA A 79 2.33 -24.08 23.38
N GLY A 80 1.48 -25.07 23.60
CA GLY A 80 0.16 -24.87 24.19
C GLY A 80 -0.67 -23.85 23.39
N PRO A 81 -1.18 -22.77 24.02
CA PRO A 81 -1.96 -21.73 23.35
C PRO A 81 -1.10 -20.62 22.73
N LEU A 82 0.24 -20.73 22.74
CA LEU A 82 1.16 -19.66 22.38
C LEU A 82 1.97 -19.98 21.11
N ILE A 83 2.20 -18.96 20.31
CA ILE A 83 3.16 -18.95 19.21
C ILE A 83 4.32 -18.03 19.61
N LEU A 84 5.53 -18.58 19.63
CA LEU A 84 6.75 -17.86 20.00
C LEU A 84 7.58 -17.67 18.75
N VAL A 85 7.90 -16.42 18.42
CA VAL A 85 8.72 -16.06 17.25
C VAL A 85 10.09 -15.64 17.73
N LEU A 86 11.10 -16.43 17.44
CA LEU A 86 12.45 -16.24 17.94
C LEU A 86 13.36 -15.72 16.83
N GLU A 87 14.10 -14.68 17.16
CA GLU A 87 15.18 -14.12 16.35
C GLU A 87 16.48 -14.18 17.13
N TYR A 88 17.53 -14.72 16.54
CA TYR A 88 18.84 -14.91 17.17
C TYR A 88 19.86 -13.91 16.62
N LYS A 89 20.61 -13.29 17.52
CA LYS A 89 21.78 -12.46 17.17
C LYS A 89 23.00 -13.08 17.84
N VAL A 90 23.62 -13.98 17.10
CA VAL A 90 24.78 -14.74 17.59
C VAL A 90 26.03 -13.86 17.59
N GLY A 91 26.73 -13.80 18.73
CA GLY A 91 27.88 -12.92 18.95
C GLY A 91 27.52 -11.53 19.51
N GLU A 92 26.24 -11.17 19.57
CA GLU A 92 25.82 -9.86 20.05
C GLU A 92 25.65 -9.83 21.58
N ARG A 93 26.10 -8.72 22.19
CA ARG A 93 26.04 -8.46 23.64
C ARG A 93 24.92 -7.51 24.04
N ALA A 94 24.27 -6.88 23.08
CA ALA A 94 23.24 -5.89 23.27
C ALA A 94 22.08 -6.10 22.31
N PHE A 95 20.91 -5.60 22.67
CA PHE A 95 19.71 -5.71 21.88
C PHE A 95 19.57 -4.48 20.98
N ALA A 96 20.05 -4.59 19.76
CA ALA A 96 19.96 -3.50 18.79
C ALA A 96 18.50 -3.24 18.40
N ARG A 97 18.12 -1.97 18.29
CA ARG A 97 16.74 -1.55 18.00
C ARG A 97 16.19 -2.17 16.72
N HIS A 98 17.00 -2.24 15.65
CA HIS A 98 16.58 -2.85 14.39
C HIS A 98 16.27 -4.35 14.53
N ALA A 99 17.00 -5.07 15.40
CA ALA A 99 16.76 -6.49 15.65
C ALA A 99 15.47 -6.72 16.48
N ILE A 100 15.18 -5.83 17.43
CA ILE A 100 13.91 -5.82 18.16
C ILE A 100 12.75 -5.58 17.20
N GLU A 101 12.87 -4.57 16.33
CA GLU A 101 11.89 -4.24 15.30
C GLU A 101 11.70 -5.40 14.29
N GLN A 102 12.76 -6.14 13.98
CA GLN A 102 12.71 -7.32 13.10
C GLN A 102 11.89 -8.46 13.74
N ALA A 103 12.21 -8.87 14.97
CA ALA A 103 11.46 -9.93 15.67
C ALA A 103 9.99 -9.55 15.84
N TYR A 104 9.72 -8.29 16.18
CA TYR A 104 8.35 -7.80 16.32
C TYR A 104 7.61 -7.78 14.98
N GLY A 105 8.27 -7.35 13.91
CA GLY A 105 7.72 -7.37 12.56
C GLY A 105 7.27 -8.77 12.13
N TYR A 106 8.07 -9.80 12.42
CA TYR A 106 7.70 -11.20 12.12
C TYR A 106 6.45 -11.67 12.87
N ALA A 107 6.33 -11.30 14.15
CA ALA A 107 5.13 -11.64 14.93
C ALA A 107 3.89 -10.92 14.38
N LEU A 108 4.01 -9.66 13.99
CA LEU A 108 2.92 -8.89 13.37
C LEU A 108 2.56 -9.43 11.98
N ASP A 109 3.53 -9.85 11.18
CA ASP A 109 3.30 -10.47 9.88
C ASP A 109 2.52 -11.79 10.01
N LEU A 110 2.90 -12.63 10.98
CA LEU A 110 2.12 -13.83 11.31
C LEU A 110 0.71 -13.47 11.79
N LYS A 111 0.59 -12.50 12.69
CA LYS A 111 -0.70 -12.07 13.23
C LYS A 111 -1.66 -11.57 12.18
N ASN A 112 -1.16 -10.72 11.28
CA ASN A 112 -2.00 -10.02 10.32
C ASN A 112 -2.27 -10.82 9.04
N PHE A 113 -1.35 -11.72 8.68
CA PHE A 113 -1.35 -12.32 7.35
C PHE A 113 -1.41 -13.84 7.33
N HIS A 114 -1.10 -14.52 8.42
CA HIS A 114 -1.22 -15.96 8.53
C HIS A 114 -2.59 -16.32 9.12
N VAL A 115 -3.47 -16.89 8.30
CA VAL A 115 -4.90 -17.09 8.62
C VAL A 115 -5.10 -17.80 9.95
N THR A 116 -4.32 -18.84 10.21
CA THR A 116 -4.41 -19.62 11.45
C THR A 116 -3.77 -18.95 12.66
N SER A 117 -3.16 -17.76 12.50
CA SER A 117 -2.57 -16.95 13.57
C SER A 117 -3.44 -15.78 14.02
N HIS A 118 -4.49 -15.42 13.27
CA HIS A 118 -5.30 -14.22 13.55
C HIS A 118 -5.90 -14.16 14.97
N ASP A 119 -6.31 -15.27 15.52
CA ASP A 119 -6.91 -15.39 16.86
C ASP A 119 -5.92 -15.85 17.95
N LYS A 120 -4.66 -16.17 17.56
CA LYS A 120 -3.67 -16.73 18.49
C LYS A 120 -2.87 -15.65 19.22
N ALA A 121 -2.33 -16.03 20.37
CA ALA A 121 -1.39 -15.21 21.13
C ALA A 121 0.02 -15.42 20.58
N ILE A 122 0.70 -14.33 20.21
CA ILE A 122 2.04 -14.36 19.58
C ILE A 122 3.03 -13.56 20.42
N ILE A 123 4.20 -14.13 20.67
CA ILE A 123 5.27 -13.51 21.47
C ILE A 123 6.54 -13.41 20.62
N PRO A 124 6.97 -12.21 20.23
CA PRO A 124 8.28 -12.00 19.61
C PRO A 124 9.39 -12.00 20.66
N ILE A 125 10.46 -12.75 20.40
CA ILE A 125 11.59 -12.91 21.30
C ILE A 125 12.88 -12.66 20.52
N LEU A 126 13.65 -11.66 20.94
CA LEU A 126 15.00 -11.42 20.46
C LEU A 126 16.00 -12.03 21.44
N ILE A 127 16.87 -12.89 20.94
CA ILE A 127 17.90 -13.57 21.72
C ILE A 127 19.27 -13.08 21.27
N ALA A 128 20.01 -12.40 22.14
CA ALA A 128 21.40 -12.02 21.93
C ALA A 128 22.30 -12.99 22.68
N SER A 129 23.14 -13.75 21.95
CA SER A 129 23.83 -14.92 22.50
C SER A 129 24.87 -14.61 23.58
N GLU A 130 25.45 -13.39 23.58
CA GLU A 130 26.43 -12.95 24.57
C GLU A 130 25.89 -11.86 25.52
N ALA A 131 24.56 -11.59 25.49
CA ALA A 131 23.96 -10.65 26.40
C ALA A 131 23.96 -11.18 27.84
N PRO A 132 24.25 -10.33 28.83
CA PRO A 132 24.15 -10.74 30.22
C PRO A 132 22.67 -10.99 30.58
N PRO A 133 22.36 -11.90 31.52
CA PRO A 133 21.04 -12.08 32.06
C PRO A 133 20.48 -10.74 32.58
N GLN A 134 19.21 -10.46 32.26
CA GLN A 134 18.56 -9.22 32.64
C GLN A 134 17.42 -9.46 33.61
N GLN A 135 17.16 -8.50 34.50
CA GLN A 135 15.89 -8.51 35.23
C GLN A 135 14.75 -8.26 34.24
N LEU A 136 13.96 -9.31 34.02
CA LEU A 136 12.85 -9.28 33.07
C LEU A 136 11.79 -8.27 33.52
N GLY A 137 11.70 -7.17 32.80
CA GLY A 137 10.50 -6.36 32.81
C GLY A 137 9.32 -7.17 32.26
N PHE A 138 8.16 -7.04 32.88
CA PHE A 138 6.94 -7.59 32.30
C PHE A 138 6.60 -6.74 31.07
N GLY A 139 6.69 -7.32 29.88
CA GLY A 139 6.11 -6.74 28.70
C GLY A 139 4.58 -6.67 28.84
N PHE A 140 3.93 -6.07 27.89
CA PHE A 140 2.47 -5.95 27.88
C PHE A 140 1.88 -6.67 26.65
N TRP A 141 0.67 -7.14 26.79
CA TRP A 141 -0.14 -7.65 25.70
C TRP A 141 -0.87 -6.50 25.01
N ALA A 142 -0.78 -6.43 23.70
CA ALA A 142 -1.64 -5.56 22.92
C ALA A 142 -3.04 -6.20 22.76
N GLU A 143 -4.03 -5.40 22.39
CA GLU A 143 -5.42 -5.86 22.22
C GLU A 143 -5.56 -6.99 21.20
N ASP A 144 -4.71 -7.01 20.18
CA ASP A 144 -4.65 -8.07 19.17
C ASP A 144 -3.93 -9.35 19.65
N ARG A 145 -3.57 -9.46 20.94
CA ARG A 145 -2.86 -10.58 21.52
C ARG A 145 -1.44 -10.80 20.97
N VAL A 146 -0.78 -9.75 20.49
CA VAL A 146 0.65 -9.75 20.24
C VAL A 146 1.36 -9.14 21.44
N HIS A 147 2.32 -9.86 22.00
CA HIS A 147 3.11 -9.37 23.13
C HIS A 147 4.15 -8.34 22.67
N SER A 148 4.49 -7.38 23.53
CA SER A 148 5.66 -6.54 23.29
C SER A 148 6.93 -7.40 23.17
N PRO A 149 7.91 -7.00 22.34
CA PRO A 149 9.13 -7.80 22.14
C PRO A 149 9.86 -8.07 23.46
N LEU A 150 10.22 -9.33 23.66
CA LEU A 150 11.07 -9.75 24.80
C LEU A 150 12.52 -9.83 24.31
N CYS A 151 13.41 -9.17 25.05
CA CYS A 151 14.85 -9.20 24.79
C CYS A 151 15.51 -10.07 25.87
N LEU A 152 16.02 -11.24 25.48
CA LEU A 152 16.45 -12.27 26.43
C LEU A 152 17.89 -12.71 26.14
N SER A 153 18.64 -13.01 27.22
CA SER A 153 19.81 -13.88 27.10
C SER A 153 19.38 -15.35 26.90
N PRO A 154 20.22 -16.23 26.36
CA PRO A 154 19.86 -17.65 26.22
C PRO A 154 19.39 -18.29 27.53
N ASP A 155 20.01 -17.94 28.65
CA ASP A 155 19.69 -18.50 29.99
C ASP A 155 18.31 -18.01 30.51
N ASP A 156 17.86 -16.83 30.08
CA ASP A 156 16.59 -16.26 30.50
C ASP A 156 15.38 -16.82 29.72
N VAL A 157 15.61 -17.44 28.55
CA VAL A 157 14.53 -17.91 27.69
C VAL A 157 13.65 -18.93 28.38
N LEU A 158 14.24 -20.01 28.91
CA LEU A 158 13.48 -21.09 29.49
C LEU A 158 12.65 -20.68 30.75
N PRO A 159 13.22 -19.93 31.71
CA PRO A 159 12.43 -19.42 32.84
C PRO A 159 11.26 -18.54 32.40
N THR A 160 11.49 -17.71 31.35
CA THR A 160 10.46 -16.84 30.80
C THR A 160 9.36 -17.63 30.12
N LEU A 161 9.70 -18.62 29.28
CA LEU A 161 8.72 -19.47 28.60
C LEU A 161 7.85 -20.25 29.57
N ARG A 162 8.43 -20.83 30.62
CA ARG A 162 7.66 -21.54 31.67
C ARG A 162 6.62 -20.64 32.33
N ARG A 163 6.96 -19.38 32.59
CA ARG A 163 6.05 -18.42 33.20
C ARG A 163 4.94 -18.01 32.24
N LEU A 164 5.28 -17.75 30.97
CA LEU A 164 4.31 -17.40 29.95
C LEU A 164 3.32 -18.53 29.65
N LEU A 165 3.79 -19.77 29.59
CA LEU A 165 2.94 -20.94 29.38
C LEU A 165 2.03 -21.21 30.60
N ALA A 166 2.51 -20.96 31.83
CA ALA A 166 1.69 -21.10 33.03
C ALA A 166 0.57 -20.04 33.11
N SER A 167 0.72 -18.90 32.47
CA SER A 167 -0.27 -17.81 32.41
C SER A 167 -1.05 -17.76 31.10
N GLY A 168 -0.75 -18.62 30.15
CA GLY A 168 -1.38 -18.61 28.82
C GLY A 168 -2.80 -19.16 28.87
N ASP A 169 -3.76 -18.35 28.42
CA ASP A 169 -5.17 -18.73 28.28
C ASP A 169 -5.49 -19.07 26.82
N GLY A 170 -6.18 -20.18 26.62
CA GLY A 170 -6.69 -20.57 25.32
C GLY A 170 -6.55 -22.06 24.99
N PRO A 171 -7.14 -22.50 23.90
CA PRO A 171 -6.99 -23.89 23.45
C PRO A 171 -5.57 -24.15 22.94
N VAL A 172 -5.12 -25.39 23.13
CA VAL A 172 -3.86 -25.87 22.57
C VAL A 172 -3.90 -25.76 21.04
N ILE A 173 -2.84 -25.24 20.47
CA ILE A 173 -2.72 -25.05 19.03
C ILE A 173 -2.21 -26.36 18.40
N ASP A 174 -2.93 -26.87 17.42
CA ASP A 174 -2.40 -27.91 16.54
C ASP A 174 -1.33 -27.29 15.64
N ALA A 175 -0.09 -27.66 15.85
CA ALA A 175 1.05 -27.05 15.19
C ALA A 175 1.11 -27.35 13.69
N ASP A 176 0.71 -28.55 13.26
CA ASP A 176 0.70 -28.95 11.86
C ASP A 176 -0.39 -28.18 11.11
N ALA A 177 -1.62 -28.19 11.65
CA ALA A 177 -2.73 -27.43 11.08
C ALA A 177 -2.45 -25.91 11.08
N TRP A 178 -1.75 -25.40 12.11
CA TRP A 178 -1.31 -24.02 12.16
C TRP A 178 -0.30 -23.70 11.04
N ALA A 179 0.72 -24.52 10.87
CA ALA A 179 1.77 -24.29 9.87
C ALA A 179 1.25 -24.39 8.42
N GLU A 180 0.20 -25.18 8.18
CA GLU A 180 -0.45 -25.29 6.88
C GLU A 180 -1.38 -24.12 6.55
N GLY A 181 -1.66 -23.26 7.54
CA GLY A 181 -2.53 -22.10 7.39
C GLY A 181 -2.18 -21.27 6.16
N ALA A 182 -3.16 -20.82 5.40
CA ALA A 182 -2.93 -19.95 4.25
C ALA A 182 -2.32 -18.63 4.70
N TYR A 183 -1.36 -18.12 3.95
CA TYR A 183 -0.84 -16.77 4.15
C TYR A 183 -1.53 -15.84 3.16
N ARG A 184 -2.20 -14.82 3.69
CA ARG A 184 -2.97 -13.85 2.89
C ARG A 184 -2.49 -12.45 3.22
N PRO A 185 -1.39 -12.00 2.64
CA PRO A 185 -0.90 -10.65 2.86
C PRO A 185 -1.89 -9.63 2.28
N THR A 186 -1.96 -8.47 2.94
CA THR A 186 -2.43 -7.26 2.29
C THR A 186 -1.20 -6.46 1.93
N PRO A 187 -0.66 -6.58 0.74
CA PRO A 187 0.43 -5.72 0.36
C PRO A 187 -0.08 -4.28 0.25
N SER A 188 0.73 -3.33 0.71
CA SER A 188 0.59 -1.94 0.28
C SER A 188 0.75 -1.87 -1.25
N ILE A 189 0.28 -0.80 -1.87
CA ILE A 189 0.45 -0.62 -3.33
C ILE A 189 1.91 -0.75 -3.77
N ILE A 190 2.85 -0.37 -2.90
CA ILE A 190 4.30 -0.47 -3.16
C ILE A 190 4.75 -1.93 -3.13
N GLU A 191 4.41 -2.68 -2.08
CA GLU A 191 4.78 -4.09 -1.95
C GLU A 191 4.16 -4.93 -3.06
N ALA A 192 2.92 -4.61 -3.45
CA ALA A 192 2.26 -5.24 -4.59
C ALA A 192 3.01 -4.94 -5.90
N ALA A 193 3.42 -3.69 -6.12
CA ALA A 193 4.21 -3.31 -7.29
C ALA A 193 5.58 -4.01 -7.30
N GLU A 194 6.28 -4.09 -6.16
CA GLU A 194 7.55 -4.81 -6.02
C GLU A 194 7.40 -6.30 -6.35
N ALA A 195 6.31 -6.94 -5.88
CA ALA A 195 6.03 -8.34 -6.15
C ALA A 195 5.70 -8.58 -7.64
N LEU A 196 4.85 -7.74 -8.24
CA LEU A 196 4.53 -7.81 -9.67
C LEU A 196 5.76 -7.57 -10.54
N TYR A 197 6.59 -6.61 -10.17
CA TYR A 197 7.84 -6.31 -10.87
C TYR A 197 8.85 -7.48 -10.78
N ALA A 198 8.82 -8.22 -9.67
CA ALA A 198 9.60 -9.45 -9.49
C ALA A 198 9.01 -10.67 -10.25
N GLY A 199 7.86 -10.51 -10.91
CA GLY A 199 7.24 -11.57 -11.71
C GLY A 199 6.27 -12.47 -10.94
N HIS A 200 5.84 -12.06 -9.72
CA HIS A 200 4.79 -12.79 -9.00
C HIS A 200 3.42 -12.53 -9.62
N ASP A 201 2.55 -13.53 -9.55
CA ASP A 201 1.17 -13.42 -10.04
C ASP A 201 0.30 -12.63 -9.06
N VAL A 202 -0.75 -11.98 -9.58
CA VAL A 202 -1.78 -11.27 -8.80
C VAL A 202 -2.44 -12.17 -7.76
N THR A 203 -2.59 -13.46 -8.04
CA THR A 203 -3.12 -14.45 -7.10
C THR A 203 -2.26 -14.60 -5.84
N ALA A 204 -0.94 -14.43 -5.98
CA ALA A 204 0.00 -14.52 -4.86
C ALA A 204 -0.05 -13.28 -3.93
N ILE A 205 -0.54 -12.15 -4.43
CA ILE A 205 -0.62 -10.87 -3.71
C ILE A 205 -2.04 -10.50 -3.28
N SER A 206 -3.06 -11.25 -3.63
CA SER A 206 -4.45 -10.94 -3.30
C SER A 206 -4.87 -11.46 -1.92
N ARG A 207 -5.65 -10.65 -1.19
CA ARG A 207 -6.12 -10.94 0.19
C ARG A 207 -7.08 -12.11 0.32
N SER A 208 -7.90 -12.33 -0.69
CA SER A 208 -8.97 -13.31 -0.66
C SER A 208 -9.06 -14.04 -2.00
N GLU A 209 -9.59 -15.26 -1.98
CA GLU A 209 -9.87 -15.98 -3.21
C GLU A 209 -10.78 -15.18 -4.13
N ALA A 210 -11.84 -14.58 -3.59
CA ALA A 210 -12.75 -13.73 -4.35
C ALA A 210 -12.07 -12.49 -4.94
N GLY A 211 -11.14 -11.86 -4.21
CA GLY A 211 -10.33 -10.73 -4.69
C GLY A 211 -9.35 -11.16 -5.78
N ALA A 212 -8.66 -12.30 -5.58
CA ALA A 212 -7.76 -12.90 -6.57
C ALA A 212 -8.49 -13.26 -7.86
N GLU A 213 -9.63 -13.92 -7.74
CA GLU A 213 -10.47 -14.30 -8.88
C GLU A 213 -10.98 -13.08 -9.65
N ASN A 214 -11.41 -12.05 -8.91
CA ASN A 214 -11.91 -10.79 -9.48
C ASN A 214 -10.81 -10.06 -10.28
N LEU A 215 -9.62 -9.92 -9.71
CA LEU A 215 -8.47 -9.31 -10.37
C LEU A 215 -7.99 -10.13 -11.57
N SER A 216 -7.92 -11.46 -11.43
CA SER A 216 -7.52 -12.36 -12.52
C SER A 216 -8.51 -12.32 -13.66
N ARG A 217 -9.82 -12.30 -13.37
CA ARG A 217 -10.87 -12.17 -14.39
C ARG A 217 -10.71 -10.87 -15.18
N THR A 218 -10.48 -9.75 -14.51
CA THR A 218 -10.27 -8.46 -15.18
C THR A 218 -8.98 -8.44 -16.00
N ALA A 219 -7.88 -8.97 -15.46
CA ALA A 219 -6.63 -9.11 -16.20
C ALA A 219 -6.81 -9.96 -17.47
N ASN A 220 -7.50 -11.10 -17.36
CA ASN A 220 -7.80 -11.96 -18.50
C ASN A 220 -8.70 -11.28 -19.54
N ALA A 221 -9.72 -10.53 -19.13
CA ALA A 221 -10.58 -9.78 -20.02
C ALA A 221 -9.78 -8.75 -20.83
N ILE A 222 -8.91 -7.98 -20.17
CA ILE A 222 -8.03 -7.01 -20.84
C ILE A 222 -7.05 -7.73 -21.78
N ALA A 223 -6.42 -8.81 -21.32
CA ALA A 223 -5.49 -9.61 -22.15
C ALA A 223 -6.17 -10.17 -23.40
N ALA A 224 -7.42 -10.60 -23.32
CA ALA A 224 -8.21 -11.05 -24.46
C ALA A 224 -8.44 -9.92 -25.49
N VAL A 225 -8.72 -8.69 -25.03
CA VAL A 225 -8.84 -7.53 -25.91
C VAL A 225 -7.49 -7.20 -26.57
N VAL A 226 -6.40 -7.22 -25.82
CA VAL A 226 -5.04 -6.98 -26.34
C VAL A 226 -4.70 -8.02 -27.44
N ALA A 227 -4.92 -9.31 -27.16
CA ALA A 227 -4.67 -10.39 -28.11
C ALA A 227 -5.52 -10.25 -29.38
N ARG A 228 -6.78 -9.86 -29.22
CA ARG A 228 -7.69 -9.62 -30.35
C ARG A 228 -7.20 -8.45 -31.22
N MET A 229 -6.86 -7.30 -30.62
CA MET A 229 -6.38 -6.13 -31.36
C MET A 229 -5.06 -6.41 -32.09
N ARG A 230 -4.17 -7.16 -31.46
CA ARG A 230 -2.93 -7.63 -32.08
C ARG A 230 -3.20 -8.47 -33.33
N THR A 231 -4.14 -9.40 -33.26
CA THR A 231 -4.47 -10.31 -34.36
C THR A 231 -5.20 -9.61 -35.50
N GLU A 232 -6.12 -8.69 -35.16
CA GLU A 232 -6.95 -7.99 -36.13
C GLU A 232 -6.25 -6.73 -36.72
N GLY A 233 -5.13 -6.29 -36.15
CA GLY A 233 -4.49 -5.01 -36.51
C GLY A 233 -5.36 -3.82 -36.17
N GLY A 234 -6.16 -3.92 -35.08
CA GLY A 234 -7.15 -2.93 -34.69
C GLY A 234 -6.75 -2.05 -33.53
N LYS A 235 -7.61 -1.08 -33.20
CA LYS A 235 -7.43 -0.17 -32.08
C LYS A 235 -8.62 -0.25 -31.12
N ALA A 236 -8.34 -0.26 -29.82
CA ALA A 236 -9.40 -0.39 -28.84
C ALA A 236 -9.19 0.47 -27.59
N ILE A 237 -10.30 0.82 -26.96
CA ILE A 237 -10.33 1.39 -25.61
C ILE A 237 -11.16 0.50 -24.69
N CYS A 238 -10.63 0.25 -23.49
CA CYS A 238 -11.29 -0.53 -22.44
C CYS A 238 -11.53 0.37 -21.23
N PHE A 239 -12.77 0.47 -20.78
CA PHE A 239 -13.10 1.10 -19.50
C PHE A 239 -13.22 0.05 -18.43
N VAL A 240 -12.37 0.14 -17.41
CA VAL A 240 -12.39 -0.74 -16.24
C VAL A 240 -12.91 0.03 -15.06
N THR A 241 -14.04 -0.40 -14.51
CA THR A 241 -14.62 0.19 -13.31
C THR A 241 -14.44 -0.70 -12.10
N GLY A 242 -14.72 -0.20 -10.92
CA GLY A 242 -14.72 -1.03 -9.72
C GLY A 242 -15.01 -0.22 -8.48
N VAL A 243 -15.57 -0.91 -7.49
CA VAL A 243 -15.87 -0.32 -6.18
C VAL A 243 -14.62 0.28 -5.54
N PRO A 244 -14.75 1.25 -4.63
CA PRO A 244 -13.59 1.80 -3.92
C PRO A 244 -12.77 0.68 -3.27
N GLY A 245 -11.45 0.71 -3.49
CA GLY A 245 -10.56 -0.32 -2.96
C GLY A 245 -10.59 -1.68 -3.67
N ALA A 246 -11.20 -1.80 -4.83
CA ALA A 246 -11.23 -3.06 -5.59
C ALA A 246 -9.90 -3.46 -6.24
N GLY A 247 -8.84 -2.64 -6.12
CA GLY A 247 -7.52 -2.93 -6.68
C GLY A 247 -7.34 -2.53 -8.14
N LYS A 248 -8.06 -1.49 -8.62
CA LYS A 248 -7.92 -0.97 -10.00
C LYS A 248 -6.48 -0.66 -10.37
N THR A 249 -5.81 0.16 -9.55
CA THR A 249 -4.39 0.51 -9.73
C THR A 249 -3.50 -0.73 -9.78
N LEU A 250 -3.79 -1.73 -8.92
CA LEU A 250 -3.06 -3.00 -8.90
C LEU A 250 -3.26 -3.79 -10.20
N ALA A 251 -4.49 -3.84 -10.73
CA ALA A 251 -4.79 -4.48 -12.01
C ALA A 251 -4.02 -3.80 -13.17
N GLY A 252 -3.95 -2.46 -13.15
CA GLY A 252 -3.18 -1.69 -14.13
C GLY A 252 -1.67 -1.92 -14.04
N LEU A 253 -1.12 -1.91 -12.84
CA LEU A 253 0.30 -2.21 -12.60
C LEU A 253 0.65 -3.65 -13.01
N ASN A 254 -0.21 -4.61 -12.71
CA ASN A 254 -0.03 -6.00 -13.16
C ASN A 254 0.12 -6.08 -14.69
N LEU A 255 -0.79 -5.44 -15.40
CA LEU A 255 -0.74 -5.42 -16.87
C LEU A 255 0.54 -4.75 -17.40
N ALA A 256 0.97 -3.64 -16.78
CA ALA A 256 2.20 -2.94 -17.17
C ALA A 256 3.48 -3.74 -16.85
N CYS A 257 3.47 -4.54 -15.79
CA CYS A 257 4.59 -5.40 -15.41
C CYS A 257 4.67 -6.68 -16.23
N GLN A 258 3.55 -7.19 -16.75
CA GLN A 258 3.52 -8.42 -17.54
C GLN A 258 4.29 -8.23 -18.86
N ARG A 259 5.07 -9.27 -19.21
CA ARG A 259 5.72 -9.37 -20.52
C ARG A 259 5.09 -10.51 -21.28
N HIS A 260 4.80 -10.27 -22.54
CA HIS A 260 4.42 -11.39 -23.41
C HIS A 260 5.70 -12.16 -23.79
N PRO A 261 5.80 -13.47 -23.50
CA PRO A 261 7.01 -14.25 -23.79
C PRO A 261 7.40 -14.22 -25.27
N ASP A 262 6.39 -14.24 -26.15
CA ASP A 262 6.57 -14.30 -27.60
C ASP A 262 6.71 -12.92 -28.25
N HIS A 263 6.47 -11.83 -27.50
CA HIS A 263 6.49 -10.45 -28.01
C HIS A 263 7.21 -9.52 -27.03
N PRO A 264 8.52 -9.70 -26.81
CA PRO A 264 9.28 -8.92 -25.83
C PRO A 264 9.45 -7.44 -26.23
N GLU A 265 9.21 -7.11 -27.51
CA GLU A 265 9.23 -5.75 -28.06
C GLU A 265 7.95 -4.96 -27.78
N GLU A 266 6.87 -5.62 -27.38
CA GLU A 266 5.64 -4.94 -27.04
C GLU A 266 5.71 -4.33 -25.65
N HIS A 267 5.45 -3.04 -25.57
CA HIS A 267 5.53 -2.29 -24.32
C HIS A 267 4.14 -1.85 -23.84
N ALA A 268 3.87 -2.11 -22.57
CA ALA A 268 2.76 -1.51 -21.85
C ALA A 268 3.31 -0.42 -20.92
N VAL A 269 2.61 0.72 -20.83
CA VAL A 269 2.93 1.79 -19.91
C VAL A 269 1.75 2.12 -19.02
N PHE A 270 2.04 2.27 -17.74
CA PHE A 270 1.10 2.73 -16.72
C PHE A 270 1.26 4.23 -16.53
N LEU A 271 0.23 4.98 -16.84
CA LEU A 271 0.17 6.44 -16.73
C LEU A 271 -0.72 6.83 -15.55
N SER A 272 -0.22 7.70 -14.70
CA SER A 272 -1.02 8.30 -13.65
C SER A 272 -0.84 9.81 -13.60
N GLY A 273 -1.93 10.55 -13.38
CA GLY A 273 -1.89 11.98 -13.09
C GLY A 273 -1.31 12.30 -11.70
N ASN A 274 -1.17 11.28 -10.86
CA ASN A 274 -0.67 11.40 -9.50
C ASN A 274 0.86 11.33 -9.46
N GLY A 275 1.51 12.49 -9.59
CA GLY A 275 2.97 12.60 -9.61
C GLY A 275 3.66 11.97 -8.39
N PRO A 276 3.24 12.26 -7.14
CA PRO A 276 3.79 11.66 -5.93
C PRO A 276 3.76 10.13 -5.95
N LEU A 277 2.62 9.51 -6.28
CA LEU A 277 2.51 8.06 -6.37
C LEU A 277 3.49 7.47 -7.39
N VAL A 278 3.58 8.07 -8.58
CA VAL A 278 4.52 7.64 -9.63
C VAL A 278 5.95 7.70 -9.12
N GLN A 279 6.37 8.81 -8.50
CA GLN A 279 7.73 8.97 -7.97
C GLN A 279 8.05 7.94 -6.90
N VAL A 280 7.13 7.71 -5.97
CA VAL A 280 7.31 6.73 -4.89
C VAL A 280 7.39 5.31 -5.43
N LEU A 281 6.53 4.93 -6.38
CA LEU A 281 6.57 3.61 -7.03
C LEU A 281 7.90 3.41 -7.79
N GLN A 282 8.29 4.36 -8.60
CA GLN A 282 9.55 4.29 -9.35
C GLN A 282 10.76 4.13 -8.41
N GLU A 283 10.83 4.94 -7.36
CA GLU A 283 11.94 4.89 -6.40
C GLU A 283 11.93 3.60 -5.58
N ALA A 284 10.76 3.11 -5.15
CA ALA A 284 10.64 1.84 -4.44
C ALA A 284 11.15 0.68 -5.30
N LEU A 285 10.72 0.60 -6.56
CA LEU A 285 11.18 -0.43 -7.49
C LEU A 285 12.68 -0.33 -7.79
N ARG A 286 13.23 0.90 -7.91
CA ARG A 286 14.69 1.08 -8.06
C ARG A 286 15.46 0.59 -6.83
N ARG A 287 14.96 0.89 -5.61
CA ARG A 287 15.59 0.41 -4.35
C ARG A 287 15.53 -1.10 -4.25
N ASP A 288 14.39 -1.69 -4.53
CA ASP A 288 14.23 -3.14 -4.53
C ASP A 288 15.12 -3.82 -5.58
N GLY A 289 15.14 -3.29 -6.80
CA GLY A 289 16.03 -3.76 -7.86
C GLY A 289 17.52 -3.67 -7.50
N LYS A 290 17.96 -2.59 -6.85
CA LYS A 290 19.34 -2.47 -6.35
C LYS A 290 19.65 -3.50 -5.28
N ARG A 291 18.74 -3.70 -4.33
CA ARG A 291 18.87 -4.69 -3.25
C ARG A 291 18.97 -6.11 -3.80
N LYS A 292 18.11 -6.49 -4.75
CA LYS A 292 18.09 -7.82 -5.36
C LYS A 292 19.29 -8.05 -6.29
N ARG A 293 19.76 -7.03 -7.02
CA ARG A 293 20.98 -7.12 -7.86
C ARG A 293 22.26 -7.28 -7.02
N ALA A 294 22.27 -6.86 -5.77
CA ALA A 294 23.36 -7.13 -4.84
C ALA A 294 23.40 -8.62 -4.40
N LEU A 295 22.36 -9.40 -4.72
CA LEU A 295 22.25 -10.82 -4.50
C LEU A 295 22.14 -11.53 -5.87
N PRO A 296 23.24 -11.68 -6.64
CA PRO A 296 23.23 -12.03 -8.06
C PRO A 296 22.68 -13.42 -8.38
N ASP A 297 22.55 -14.27 -7.38
CA ASP A 297 22.13 -15.66 -7.56
C ASP A 297 20.61 -15.88 -7.41
N LEU A 298 19.84 -14.81 -7.17
CA LEU A 298 18.37 -14.90 -7.15
C LEU A 298 17.82 -14.93 -8.57
N PRO A 299 16.93 -15.89 -8.92
CA PRO A 299 16.26 -15.93 -10.22
C PRO A 299 15.57 -14.60 -10.58
N GLU A 300 15.01 -13.93 -9.58
CA GLU A 300 14.36 -12.62 -9.69
C GLU A 300 15.34 -11.51 -10.13
N ALA A 301 16.62 -11.58 -9.76
CA ALA A 301 17.63 -10.60 -10.18
C ALA A 301 17.84 -10.57 -11.70
N ARG A 302 17.63 -11.70 -12.39
CA ARG A 302 17.72 -11.79 -13.85
C ARG A 302 16.53 -11.13 -14.54
N ILE A 303 15.35 -11.23 -13.97
CA ILE A 303 14.12 -10.58 -14.47
C ILE A 303 14.25 -9.06 -14.34
N LEU A 304 14.78 -8.60 -13.20
CA LEU A 304 14.95 -7.18 -12.87
C LEU A 304 16.04 -6.46 -13.67
N GLN A 305 16.97 -7.19 -14.32
CA GLN A 305 18.02 -6.58 -15.14
C GLN A 305 17.50 -5.94 -16.43
N ALA A 306 16.27 -6.20 -16.80
CA ALA A 306 15.80 -5.99 -18.15
C ALA A 306 14.92 -4.73 -18.34
N ARG A 307 14.48 -4.02 -17.28
CA ARG A 307 13.58 -2.87 -17.46
C ARG A 307 13.72 -1.84 -16.33
N GLU A 308 13.95 -0.59 -16.70
CA GLU A 308 13.93 0.51 -15.74
C GLU A 308 12.47 0.87 -15.39
N PRO A 309 12.15 1.15 -14.10
CA PRO A 309 10.79 1.48 -13.67
C PRO A 309 10.18 2.66 -14.43
N ASP A 310 11.00 3.65 -14.80
CA ASP A 310 10.58 4.84 -15.53
C ASP A 310 10.09 4.54 -16.94
N ALA A 311 10.46 3.39 -17.49
CA ALA A 311 10.03 2.98 -18.82
C ALA A 311 8.59 2.50 -18.89
N PHE A 312 8.01 2.06 -17.76
CA PHE A 312 6.66 1.49 -17.75
C PHE A 312 5.72 2.08 -16.70
N ILE A 313 6.22 2.91 -15.78
CA ILE A 313 5.40 3.71 -14.86
C ILE A 313 5.76 5.17 -15.09
N GLN A 314 4.82 5.97 -15.56
CA GLN A 314 5.10 7.35 -15.92
C GLN A 314 4.00 8.30 -15.44
N ASN A 315 4.39 9.55 -15.21
CA ASN A 315 3.40 10.61 -15.06
C ASN A 315 2.80 10.95 -16.44
N VAL A 316 1.49 11.10 -16.52
CA VAL A 316 0.77 11.43 -17.77
C VAL A 316 1.32 12.69 -18.45
N HIS A 317 1.78 13.67 -17.65
CA HIS A 317 2.36 14.90 -18.20
C HIS A 317 3.68 14.66 -18.92
N HIS A 318 4.50 13.70 -18.49
CA HIS A 318 5.74 13.32 -19.16
C HIS A 318 5.42 12.65 -20.49
N PHE A 319 4.49 11.68 -20.49
CA PHE A 319 4.02 11.04 -21.72
C PHE A 319 3.47 12.06 -22.71
N ARG A 320 2.60 12.97 -22.26
CA ARG A 320 2.10 14.05 -23.11
C ARG A 320 3.23 14.88 -23.70
N ASP A 321 4.19 15.33 -22.88
CA ASP A 321 5.30 16.18 -23.30
C ASP A 321 6.21 15.49 -24.32
N GLU A 322 6.38 14.20 -24.19
CA GLU A 322 7.18 13.37 -25.10
C GLU A 322 6.54 13.29 -26.51
N TYR A 323 5.21 13.22 -26.56
CA TYR A 323 4.46 13.07 -27.82
C TYR A 323 3.80 14.35 -28.34
N LEU A 324 4.22 15.53 -27.87
CA LEU A 324 3.75 16.82 -28.40
C LEU A 324 4.07 17.00 -29.90
N ALA A 325 5.18 16.44 -30.37
CA ALA A 325 5.50 16.44 -31.80
C ALA A 325 4.53 15.51 -32.56
N PRO A 326 3.80 16.04 -33.58
CA PRO A 326 2.73 15.27 -34.24
C PRO A 326 3.24 14.04 -35.00
N ASP A 327 4.49 14.05 -35.44
CA ASP A 327 5.08 12.98 -36.26
C ASP A 327 5.67 11.83 -35.40
N ARG A 328 5.71 12.00 -34.11
CA ARG A 328 6.27 10.96 -33.21
C ARG A 328 5.22 9.89 -32.93
N VAL A 329 5.51 8.69 -33.42
CA VAL A 329 4.69 7.49 -33.16
C VAL A 329 5.07 6.89 -31.80
N PRO A 330 4.09 6.56 -30.91
CA PRO A 330 4.39 5.93 -29.65
C PRO A 330 4.98 4.52 -29.84
N THR A 331 5.93 4.16 -28.97
CA THR A 331 6.51 2.81 -28.94
C THR A 331 5.58 1.84 -28.21
N GLU A 332 4.74 2.36 -27.35
CA GLU A 332 3.81 1.61 -26.53
C GLU A 332 2.60 1.13 -27.36
N HIS A 333 2.27 -0.14 -27.23
CA HIS A 333 1.05 -0.72 -27.81
C HIS A 333 -0.11 -0.68 -26.82
N VAL A 334 0.20 -0.73 -25.52
CA VAL A 334 -0.80 -0.72 -24.45
C VAL A 334 -0.53 0.44 -23.50
N VAL A 335 -1.50 1.31 -23.33
CA VAL A 335 -1.46 2.42 -22.38
C VAL A 335 -2.53 2.24 -21.34
N ILE A 336 -2.13 2.17 -20.07
CA ILE A 336 -3.04 2.09 -18.93
C ILE A 336 -3.12 3.45 -18.27
N PHE A 337 -4.29 4.05 -18.24
CA PHE A 337 -4.52 5.36 -17.62
C PHE A 337 -5.21 5.17 -16.27
N ASP A 338 -4.48 5.42 -15.18
CA ASP A 338 -5.02 5.31 -13.82
C ASP A 338 -5.80 6.57 -13.43
N GLU A 339 -6.90 6.38 -12.70
CA GLU A 339 -7.82 7.46 -12.31
C GLU A 339 -8.32 8.27 -13.53
N ALA A 340 -8.72 7.57 -14.59
CA ALA A 340 -9.05 8.17 -15.89
C ALA A 340 -10.21 9.18 -15.83
N GLN A 341 -11.08 9.14 -14.80
CA GLN A 341 -12.11 10.13 -14.55
C GLN A 341 -11.55 11.51 -14.20
N ARG A 342 -10.28 11.60 -13.79
CA ARG A 342 -9.59 12.85 -13.42
C ARG A 342 -8.84 13.50 -14.58
N ALA A 343 -8.91 12.92 -15.77
CA ALA A 343 -8.31 13.50 -16.96
C ALA A 343 -8.85 14.94 -17.19
N TRP A 344 -7.98 15.81 -17.63
CA TRP A 344 -8.29 17.22 -17.77
C TRP A 344 -9.16 17.49 -19.00
N ASP A 345 -10.16 18.35 -18.81
CA ASP A 345 -10.91 18.89 -19.91
C ASP A 345 -10.06 19.83 -20.81
N ARG A 346 -10.64 20.26 -21.90
CA ARG A 346 -9.97 21.16 -22.86
C ARG A 346 -9.53 22.47 -22.20
N ALA A 347 -10.34 23.04 -21.32
CA ALA A 347 -10.05 24.33 -20.70
C ALA A 347 -8.85 24.23 -19.76
N MET A 348 -8.79 23.21 -18.90
CA MET A 348 -7.67 22.97 -17.99
C MET A 348 -6.38 22.65 -18.75
N THR A 349 -6.45 21.81 -19.77
CA THR A 349 -5.30 21.47 -20.61
C THR A 349 -4.73 22.69 -21.29
N SER A 350 -5.58 23.53 -21.92
CA SER A 350 -5.18 24.78 -22.58
C SER A 350 -4.57 25.78 -21.60
N ASP A 351 -5.16 25.97 -20.44
CA ASP A 351 -4.66 26.89 -19.41
C ASP A 351 -3.30 26.45 -18.85
N PHE A 352 -3.10 25.17 -18.63
CA PHE A 352 -1.83 24.62 -18.15
C PHE A 352 -0.70 24.84 -19.19
N MET A 353 -0.96 24.52 -20.47
CA MET A 353 0.01 24.66 -21.54
C MET A 353 0.42 26.13 -21.73
N ARG A 354 -0.54 27.04 -21.64
CA ARG A 354 -0.31 28.50 -21.75
C ARG A 354 0.57 29.02 -20.61
N ARG A 355 0.27 28.59 -19.35
CA ARG A 355 0.97 29.09 -18.16
C ARG A 355 2.40 28.54 -18.02
N LYS A 356 2.62 27.27 -18.33
CA LYS A 356 3.91 26.61 -18.07
C LYS A 356 4.87 26.59 -19.25
N LYS A 357 4.41 26.63 -20.49
CA LYS A 357 5.26 26.40 -21.66
C LYS A 357 5.26 27.54 -22.68
N GLY A 358 4.43 28.56 -22.53
CA GLY A 358 4.34 29.66 -23.49
C GLY A 358 4.01 29.20 -24.92
N GLN A 359 3.59 27.96 -25.11
CA GLN A 359 3.26 27.35 -26.38
C GLN A 359 1.81 27.63 -26.77
N THR A 360 1.53 27.61 -28.07
CA THR A 360 0.17 27.62 -28.63
C THR A 360 -0.68 26.57 -27.90
N ALA A 361 -1.86 26.97 -27.42
CA ALA A 361 -2.73 26.11 -26.62
C ALA A 361 -3.00 24.79 -27.36
N LEU A 362 -2.82 23.67 -26.67
CA LEU A 362 -3.41 22.40 -27.10
C LEU A 362 -4.94 22.64 -27.15
N GLU A 363 -5.52 22.49 -28.33
CA GLU A 363 -6.97 22.71 -28.50
C GLU A 363 -7.78 21.45 -28.17
N GLU A 364 -7.18 20.44 -27.55
CA GLU A 364 -7.77 19.17 -27.22
C GLU A 364 -7.78 18.93 -25.69
N SER A 365 -8.72 18.12 -25.24
CA SER A 365 -8.70 17.59 -23.87
C SER A 365 -7.57 16.57 -23.70
N GLU A 366 -7.21 16.26 -22.46
CA GLU A 366 -6.18 15.24 -22.18
C GLU A 366 -6.58 13.85 -22.73
N PRO A 367 -7.84 13.37 -22.61
CA PRO A 367 -8.33 12.19 -23.30
C PRO A 367 -8.18 12.26 -24.83
N GLY A 368 -8.59 13.38 -25.43
CA GLY A 368 -8.49 13.58 -26.88
C GLY A 368 -7.06 13.50 -27.36
N PHE A 369 -6.14 14.18 -26.68
CA PHE A 369 -4.72 14.15 -27.00
C PHE A 369 -4.14 12.74 -26.86
N LEU A 370 -4.38 12.05 -25.75
CA LEU A 370 -3.86 10.69 -25.52
C LEU A 370 -4.34 9.72 -26.62
N LEU A 371 -5.61 9.77 -26.96
CA LEU A 371 -6.18 8.93 -28.02
C LEU A 371 -5.59 9.27 -29.39
N SER A 372 -5.39 10.58 -29.70
CA SER A 372 -4.77 11.01 -30.94
C SER A 372 -3.32 10.55 -31.07
N VAL A 373 -2.57 10.53 -29.96
CA VAL A 373 -1.20 9.98 -29.89
C VAL A 373 -1.21 8.49 -30.21
N MET A 374 -2.05 7.72 -29.51
CA MET A 374 -2.13 6.27 -29.72
C MET A 374 -2.66 5.91 -31.12
N ASP A 375 -3.47 6.77 -31.69
CA ASP A 375 -3.98 6.58 -33.06
C ASP A 375 -2.90 6.69 -34.14
N ARG A 376 -1.74 7.29 -33.84
CA ARG A 376 -0.59 7.35 -34.76
C ARG A 376 0.05 5.98 -35.00
N ARG A 377 -0.20 5.00 -34.16
CA ARG A 377 0.33 3.65 -34.40
C ARG A 377 -0.24 3.06 -35.67
N PRO A 378 0.62 2.51 -36.56
CA PRO A 378 0.16 1.98 -37.85
C PRO A 378 -0.45 0.60 -37.78
N ASP A 379 -0.15 -0.13 -36.71
CA ASP A 379 -0.52 -1.55 -36.49
C ASP A 379 -1.73 -1.68 -35.56
N TRP A 380 -1.49 -1.84 -34.27
CA TRP A 380 -2.55 -1.99 -33.27
C TRP A 380 -2.21 -1.26 -31.98
N CYS A 381 -3.22 -0.91 -31.23
CA CYS A 381 -3.03 -0.41 -29.85
C CYS A 381 -4.27 -0.60 -28.99
N VAL A 382 -4.05 -0.59 -27.65
CA VAL A 382 -5.12 -0.64 -26.66
C VAL A 382 -4.89 0.43 -25.59
N VAL A 383 -5.91 1.22 -25.32
CA VAL A 383 -5.96 2.15 -24.19
C VAL A 383 -6.87 1.56 -23.11
N VAL A 384 -6.37 1.41 -21.89
CA VAL A 384 -7.12 0.91 -20.74
C VAL A 384 -7.33 2.06 -19.76
N CYS A 385 -8.57 2.44 -19.54
CA CYS A 385 -8.97 3.52 -18.62
C CYS A 385 -9.48 2.91 -17.30
N LEU A 386 -8.73 3.09 -16.20
CA LEU A 386 -9.17 2.68 -14.88
C LEU A 386 -9.99 3.82 -14.26
N ILE A 387 -11.26 3.56 -13.93
CA ILE A 387 -12.21 4.56 -13.46
C ILE A 387 -12.61 4.28 -12.02
N GLY A 388 -12.41 5.27 -11.14
CA GLY A 388 -12.93 5.28 -9.77
C GLY A 388 -14.31 5.94 -9.72
N GLU A 389 -15.30 5.24 -9.20
CA GLU A 389 -16.62 5.81 -9.00
C GLU A 389 -16.65 6.75 -7.78
N GLY A 390 -17.24 7.95 -7.93
CA GLY A 390 -17.50 8.88 -6.82
C GLY A 390 -16.26 9.59 -6.24
N GLN A 391 -15.15 9.68 -6.97
CA GLN A 391 -13.91 10.34 -6.51
C GLN A 391 -13.54 11.60 -7.30
N GLU A 392 -14.51 12.39 -7.72
CA GLU A 392 -14.26 13.68 -8.35
C GLU A 392 -13.82 14.70 -7.28
N ILE A 393 -12.60 15.23 -7.37
CA ILE A 393 -12.01 16.13 -6.37
C ILE A 393 -11.85 17.56 -6.88
N ASN A 394 -11.63 17.78 -8.18
CA ASN A 394 -11.31 19.08 -8.74
C ASN A 394 -12.32 19.59 -9.77
N ARG A 395 -12.46 20.93 -9.85
CA ARG A 395 -13.20 21.56 -10.94
C ARG A 395 -12.42 21.34 -12.26
N GLY A 396 -13.10 20.79 -13.28
CA GLY A 396 -12.51 20.53 -14.61
C GLY A 396 -12.02 19.09 -14.81
N GLU A 397 -12.30 18.19 -13.87
CA GLU A 397 -12.22 16.75 -14.10
C GLU A 397 -13.41 16.34 -14.99
N ALA A 398 -13.12 15.77 -16.14
CA ALA A 398 -14.10 15.63 -17.23
C ALA A 398 -14.88 14.29 -17.18
N GLY A 399 -14.55 13.42 -16.24
CA GLY A 399 -15.22 12.12 -16.09
C GLY A 399 -15.04 11.21 -17.32
N ILE A 400 -15.82 10.14 -17.39
CA ILE A 400 -15.84 9.23 -18.54
C ILE A 400 -16.38 9.89 -19.81
N ALA A 401 -17.23 10.91 -19.66
CA ALA A 401 -17.90 11.55 -20.78
C ALA A 401 -16.92 12.17 -21.78
N GLU A 402 -15.83 12.75 -21.31
CA GLU A 402 -14.85 13.38 -22.20
C GLU A 402 -14.07 12.35 -23.06
N TRP A 403 -13.77 11.18 -22.48
CA TRP A 403 -13.20 10.06 -23.23
C TRP A 403 -14.13 9.60 -24.36
N LEU A 404 -15.42 9.50 -24.05
CA LEU A 404 -16.43 9.09 -25.03
C LEU A 404 -16.65 10.18 -26.10
N ASN A 405 -16.64 11.45 -25.72
CA ASN A 405 -16.72 12.57 -26.65
C ASN A 405 -15.53 12.60 -27.61
N ALA A 406 -14.31 12.39 -27.09
CA ALA A 406 -13.09 12.35 -27.92
C ALA A 406 -13.15 11.19 -28.94
N LEU A 407 -13.62 10.02 -28.53
CA LEU A 407 -13.84 8.88 -29.42
C LEU A 407 -14.89 9.16 -30.50
N GLN A 408 -15.95 9.86 -30.15
CA GLN A 408 -17.03 10.19 -31.08
C GLN A 408 -16.61 11.22 -32.11
N ALA A 409 -15.79 12.20 -31.69
CA ALA A 409 -15.41 13.32 -32.54
C ALA A 409 -14.43 12.94 -33.66
N GLY A 410 -13.55 11.95 -33.46
CA GLY A 410 -12.45 11.73 -34.42
C GLY A 410 -12.04 10.28 -34.69
N LEU A 411 -12.54 9.29 -33.91
CA LEU A 411 -11.99 7.94 -33.92
C LEU A 411 -13.05 6.83 -34.13
N PRO A 412 -13.80 6.85 -35.25
CA PRO A 412 -14.89 5.89 -35.48
C PRO A 412 -14.41 4.44 -35.64
N HIS A 413 -13.16 4.21 -35.97
CA HIS A 413 -12.56 2.90 -36.21
C HIS A 413 -12.08 2.20 -34.92
N TRP A 414 -12.07 2.89 -33.78
CA TRP A 414 -11.73 2.30 -32.52
C TRP A 414 -12.85 1.41 -31.98
N GLN A 415 -12.51 0.22 -31.52
CA GLN A 415 -13.43 -0.67 -30.80
C GLN A 415 -13.53 -0.23 -29.34
N LEU A 416 -14.73 -0.31 -28.77
CA LEU A 416 -15.02 0.14 -27.41
C LEU A 416 -15.48 -1.04 -26.57
N PHE A 417 -14.78 -1.26 -25.43
CA PHE A 417 -15.11 -2.27 -24.45
C PHE A 417 -15.44 -1.60 -23.11
N LEU A 418 -16.55 -1.98 -22.48
CA LEU A 418 -16.99 -1.41 -21.21
C LEU A 418 -17.83 -2.41 -20.39
N PRO A 419 -17.88 -2.24 -19.06
CA PRO A 419 -18.71 -3.08 -18.23
C PRO A 419 -20.20 -2.80 -18.44
N PRO A 420 -21.08 -3.85 -18.38
CA PRO A 420 -22.51 -3.72 -18.71
C PRO A 420 -23.27 -2.66 -17.91
N HIS A 421 -22.92 -2.44 -16.65
CA HIS A 421 -23.63 -1.48 -15.78
C HIS A 421 -23.47 -0.01 -16.23
N LEU A 422 -22.41 0.33 -16.97
CA LEU A 422 -22.28 1.69 -17.56
C LEU A 422 -23.31 1.93 -18.68
N MET A 423 -23.81 0.88 -19.30
CA MET A 423 -24.87 0.92 -20.32
C MET A 423 -26.28 0.85 -19.74
N ALA A 424 -26.41 0.58 -18.43
CA ALA A 424 -27.70 0.47 -17.77
C ALA A 424 -28.40 1.85 -17.61
N GLU A 425 -29.74 1.83 -17.51
CA GLU A 425 -30.52 3.03 -17.18
C GLU A 425 -30.16 3.52 -15.76
N GLY A 426 -29.89 4.82 -15.63
CA GLY A 426 -29.44 5.41 -14.35
C GLY A 426 -27.94 5.27 -14.08
N GLY A 427 -27.15 4.71 -15.01
CA GLY A 427 -25.69 4.68 -14.92
C GLY A 427 -25.02 6.04 -15.15
N ALA A 428 -23.71 6.11 -15.02
CA ALA A 428 -22.90 7.32 -15.16
C ALA A 428 -22.93 7.95 -16.57
N ILE A 429 -23.44 7.23 -17.56
CA ILE A 429 -23.51 7.66 -18.97
C ILE A 429 -24.96 8.11 -19.26
N ASP A 430 -25.12 9.31 -19.83
CA ASP A 430 -26.43 9.82 -20.19
C ASP A 430 -27.12 9.03 -21.33
N GLY A 431 -28.43 9.22 -21.48
CA GLY A 431 -29.23 8.46 -22.45
C GLY A 431 -28.85 8.67 -23.90
N ALA A 432 -28.42 9.88 -24.29
CA ALA A 432 -28.01 10.19 -25.65
C ALA A 432 -26.69 9.48 -25.96
N MET A 433 -25.72 9.55 -25.06
CA MET A 433 -24.43 8.87 -25.21
C MET A 433 -24.61 7.36 -25.22
N ARG A 434 -25.45 6.77 -24.35
CA ARG A 434 -25.77 5.32 -24.41
C ARG A 434 -26.34 4.90 -25.76
N TRP A 435 -27.23 5.69 -26.32
CA TRP A 435 -27.77 5.43 -27.66
C TRP A 435 -26.65 5.40 -28.72
N HIS A 436 -25.74 6.39 -28.70
CA HIS A 436 -24.61 6.45 -29.61
C HIS A 436 -23.67 5.25 -29.44
N LEU A 437 -23.35 4.86 -28.22
CA LEU A 437 -22.48 3.72 -27.93
C LEU A 437 -23.09 2.39 -28.43
N ALA A 438 -24.39 2.21 -28.24
CA ALA A 438 -25.10 1.04 -28.74
C ALA A 438 -25.05 0.97 -30.28
N HIS A 439 -25.24 2.10 -30.96
CA HIS A 439 -25.18 2.16 -32.44
C HIS A 439 -23.76 2.02 -32.98
N ARG A 440 -22.74 2.41 -32.21
CA ARG A 440 -21.34 2.19 -32.54
C ARG A 440 -20.90 0.73 -32.40
N GLY A 441 -21.70 -0.13 -31.78
CA GLY A 441 -21.36 -1.51 -31.50
C GLY A 441 -20.42 -1.68 -30.32
N ALA A 442 -20.59 -0.86 -29.28
CA ALA A 442 -19.85 -1.01 -28.02
C ALA A 442 -20.05 -2.41 -27.43
N LEU A 443 -18.95 -3.05 -27.05
CA LEU A 443 -18.91 -4.42 -26.54
C LEU A 443 -18.95 -4.42 -25.02
N ALA A 444 -19.99 -5.04 -24.46
CA ALA A 444 -20.14 -5.15 -23.02
C ALA A 444 -19.41 -6.41 -22.52
N ASP A 445 -18.51 -6.23 -21.53
CA ASP A 445 -17.80 -7.32 -20.87
C ASP A 445 -17.86 -7.17 -19.35
N ALA A 446 -18.50 -8.13 -18.69
CA ALA A 446 -18.62 -8.15 -17.22
C ALA A 446 -17.26 -8.32 -16.51
N GLY A 447 -16.24 -8.85 -17.19
CA GLY A 447 -14.89 -8.94 -16.68
C GLY A 447 -14.22 -7.59 -16.44
N LEU A 448 -14.70 -6.53 -17.08
CA LEU A 448 -14.16 -5.17 -16.93
C LEU A 448 -14.70 -4.43 -15.68
N HIS A 449 -15.38 -5.13 -14.76
CA HIS A 449 -15.83 -4.57 -13.50
C HIS A 449 -15.26 -5.32 -12.30
N LEU A 450 -14.52 -4.61 -11.45
CA LEU A 450 -13.98 -5.09 -10.18
C LEU A 450 -15.05 -4.91 -9.09
N ALA A 451 -15.89 -5.93 -8.92
CA ALA A 451 -17.05 -5.89 -8.01
C ALA A 451 -16.69 -6.14 -6.54
N VAL A 452 -15.50 -6.71 -6.25
CA VAL A 452 -15.08 -7.11 -4.91
C VAL A 452 -14.05 -6.13 -4.39
N SER A 453 -14.36 -5.47 -3.26
CA SER A 453 -13.36 -4.67 -2.55
C SER A 453 -12.28 -5.59 -1.94
N VAL A 454 -11.02 -5.33 -2.24
CA VAL A 454 -9.89 -5.98 -1.57
C VAL A 454 -9.57 -5.32 -0.22
N ARG A 455 -10.26 -4.23 0.11
CA ARG A 455 -10.17 -3.56 1.41
C ARG A 455 -10.95 -4.32 2.47
N SER A 456 -10.49 -4.23 3.70
CA SER A 456 -11.22 -4.76 4.85
C SER A 456 -12.54 -4.00 5.02
N PHE A 457 -13.65 -4.70 5.24
CA PHE A 457 -14.94 -4.11 5.62
C PHE A 457 -14.84 -3.21 6.87
N ARG A 458 -13.82 -3.40 7.69
CA ARG A 458 -13.52 -2.55 8.86
C ARG A 458 -13.16 -1.12 8.46
N ALA A 459 -12.57 -0.92 7.28
CA ALA A 459 -12.28 0.41 6.74
C ALA A 459 -13.55 1.17 6.32
N GLU A 460 -14.64 0.46 6.02
CA GLU A 460 -15.93 1.06 5.69
C GLU A 460 -16.52 1.80 6.90
N GLY A 461 -16.43 1.24 8.11
CA GLY A 461 -16.90 1.87 9.34
C GLY A 461 -16.22 3.22 9.62
N LEU A 462 -14.88 3.28 9.47
CA LEU A 462 -14.15 4.54 9.66
C LEU A 462 -14.44 5.53 8.50
N SER A 463 -14.66 5.06 7.26
CA SER A 463 -15.08 5.93 6.15
C SER A 463 -16.46 6.52 6.39
N ALA A 464 -17.39 5.71 6.87
CA ALA A 464 -18.73 6.16 7.26
C ALA A 464 -18.67 7.16 8.42
N PHE A 465 -17.84 6.92 9.44
CA PHE A 465 -17.59 7.86 10.54
C PHE A 465 -17.08 9.21 10.04
N VAL A 466 -16.04 9.20 9.18
CA VAL A 466 -15.50 10.45 8.61
C VAL A 466 -16.53 11.16 7.75
N ALA A 467 -17.30 10.44 6.94
CA ALA A 467 -18.38 11.02 6.14
C ALA A 467 -19.46 11.68 7.02
N ALA A 468 -19.89 11.01 8.10
CA ALA A 468 -20.83 11.58 9.05
C ALA A 468 -20.26 12.81 9.77
N LEU A 469 -18.97 12.78 10.13
CA LEU A 469 -18.28 13.93 10.74
C LEU A 469 -18.25 15.13 9.80
N LEU A 470 -17.94 14.91 8.53
CA LEU A 470 -17.90 15.96 7.50
C LEU A 470 -19.30 16.47 7.13
N ALA A 471 -20.32 15.61 7.20
CA ALA A 471 -21.72 15.99 7.03
C ALA A 471 -22.32 16.71 8.26
N GLU A 472 -21.53 16.89 9.34
CA GLU A 472 -21.97 17.48 10.63
C GLU A 472 -23.09 16.68 11.32
N ASP A 473 -23.26 15.40 10.99
CA ASP A 473 -24.19 14.49 11.65
C ASP A 473 -23.57 13.90 12.92
N ALA A 474 -23.69 14.65 14.02
CA ALA A 474 -23.13 14.26 15.31
C ALA A 474 -23.76 12.95 15.85
N GLY A 475 -25.04 12.67 15.52
CA GLY A 475 -25.72 11.46 15.95
C GLY A 475 -25.16 10.22 15.27
N ALA A 476 -25.08 10.24 13.95
CA ALA A 476 -24.50 9.16 13.17
C ALA A 476 -23.00 8.98 13.51
N ALA A 477 -22.22 10.07 13.58
CA ALA A 477 -20.81 10.03 13.94
C ALA A 477 -20.58 9.40 15.32
N SER A 478 -21.36 9.78 16.34
CA SER A 478 -21.26 9.23 17.69
C SER A 478 -21.61 7.73 17.74
N THR A 479 -22.57 7.29 16.95
CA THR A 479 -22.94 5.87 16.86
C THR A 479 -21.83 5.06 16.20
N LEU A 480 -21.35 5.53 15.04
CA LEU A 480 -20.29 4.86 14.29
C LEU A 480 -18.96 4.80 15.08
N LEU A 481 -18.66 5.84 15.88
CA LEU A 481 -17.45 5.86 16.70
C LEU A 481 -17.44 4.74 17.76
N LYS A 482 -18.60 4.36 18.28
CA LYS A 482 -18.72 3.26 19.28
C LYS A 482 -18.41 1.90 18.67
N ASP A 483 -18.66 1.74 17.37
CA ASP A 483 -18.40 0.50 16.63
C ASP A 483 -16.97 0.40 16.11
N LEU A 484 -16.14 1.45 16.35
CA LEU A 484 -14.75 1.54 15.90
C LEU A 484 -13.72 1.08 16.96
N ASP A 485 -14.08 0.15 17.85
CA ASP A 485 -13.23 -0.31 18.96
C ASP A 485 -11.80 -0.73 18.53
N GLN A 486 -11.63 -1.17 17.28
CA GLN A 486 -10.33 -1.57 16.73
C GLN A 486 -9.58 -0.45 15.99
N PHE A 487 -10.16 0.74 15.91
CA PHE A 487 -9.58 1.91 15.25
C PHE A 487 -9.61 3.11 16.20
N PRO A 488 -8.66 3.21 17.13
CA PRO A 488 -8.67 4.31 18.08
C PRO A 488 -8.57 5.64 17.36
N VAL A 489 -9.60 6.47 17.55
CA VAL A 489 -9.66 7.84 17.07
C VAL A 489 -9.48 8.76 18.27
N CYS A 490 -8.42 9.56 18.26
CA CYS A 490 -8.12 10.51 19.31
C CYS A 490 -8.19 11.94 18.78
N TYR A 491 -8.62 12.83 19.65
CA TYR A 491 -8.65 14.27 19.38
C TYR A 491 -7.81 15.00 20.41
N THR A 492 -6.97 15.91 19.95
CA THR A 492 -6.16 16.76 20.81
C THR A 492 -5.98 18.15 20.20
N ARG A 493 -5.69 19.14 21.06
CA ARG A 493 -5.29 20.49 20.65
C ARG A 493 -3.80 20.72 20.82
N ASN A 494 -3.03 19.71 21.11
CA ASN A 494 -1.60 19.79 21.36
C ASN A 494 -0.84 18.91 20.36
N LEU A 495 -0.06 19.55 19.49
CA LEU A 495 0.72 18.84 18.45
C LEU A 495 1.74 17.88 19.07
N ALA A 496 2.39 18.26 20.17
CA ALA A 496 3.36 17.40 20.84
C ALA A 496 2.68 16.14 21.41
N ALA A 497 1.48 16.28 21.99
CA ALA A 497 0.69 15.14 22.46
C ALA A 497 0.26 14.22 21.30
N ALA A 498 -0.15 14.80 20.16
CA ALA A 498 -0.47 14.03 18.96
C ALA A 498 0.75 13.24 18.44
N ARG A 499 1.90 13.88 18.31
CA ARG A 499 3.16 13.25 17.91
C ARG A 499 3.54 12.12 18.86
N GLN A 500 3.43 12.34 20.16
CA GLN A 500 3.73 11.32 21.17
C GLN A 500 2.77 10.14 21.08
N TRP A 501 1.47 10.40 20.91
CA TRP A 501 0.46 9.34 20.75
C TRP A 501 0.72 8.51 19.49
N LEU A 502 0.98 9.14 18.34
CA LEU A 502 1.32 8.43 17.09
C LEU A 502 2.57 7.56 17.25
N ARG A 503 3.62 8.07 17.94
CA ARG A 503 4.82 7.28 18.21
C ARG A 503 4.54 6.08 19.10
N THR A 504 3.60 6.20 20.05
CA THR A 504 3.22 5.13 20.97
C THR A 504 2.37 4.07 20.28
N GLN A 505 1.45 4.49 19.40
CA GLN A 505 0.58 3.56 18.69
C GLN A 505 1.30 2.77 17.59
N ARG A 506 2.27 3.41 16.96
CA ARG A 506 3.00 2.83 15.83
C ARG A 506 3.86 1.65 16.27
N ARG A 507 3.70 0.53 15.61
CA ARG A 507 4.48 -0.71 15.79
C ARG A 507 5.57 -0.84 14.74
N ALA A 508 6.47 -1.81 14.94
CA ALA A 508 7.53 -2.11 13.97
C ALA A 508 6.93 -2.44 12.59
N GLY A 509 7.51 -1.84 11.55
CA GLY A 509 7.04 -2.01 10.18
C GLY A 509 5.82 -1.17 9.79
N GLU A 510 5.12 -0.55 10.74
CA GLU A 510 4.03 0.39 10.46
C GLU A 510 4.55 1.79 10.14
N ARG A 511 3.77 2.54 9.37
CA ARG A 511 4.09 3.90 8.97
C ARG A 511 3.11 4.89 9.57
N ALA A 512 3.65 5.90 10.25
CA ALA A 512 2.88 7.04 10.73
C ALA A 512 3.23 8.31 9.95
N GLY A 513 2.28 9.25 9.82
CA GLY A 513 2.54 10.53 9.19
C GLY A 513 1.60 11.63 9.65
N LEU A 514 2.06 12.88 9.59
CA LEU A 514 1.22 14.05 9.76
C LEU A 514 0.67 14.49 8.41
N LEU A 515 -0.61 14.78 8.38
CA LEU A 515 -1.34 15.25 7.19
C LEU A 515 -1.99 16.59 7.48
N ALA A 516 -2.02 17.46 6.49
CA ALA A 516 -2.74 18.73 6.59
C ALA A 516 -3.24 19.16 5.20
N SER A 517 -4.32 19.93 5.15
CA SER A 517 -4.77 20.53 3.89
C SER A 517 -3.70 21.46 3.31
N SER A 518 -3.49 21.43 2.00
CA SER A 518 -2.58 22.34 1.29
C SER A 518 -2.91 23.83 1.49
N ASN A 519 -4.10 24.12 1.99
CA ASN A 519 -4.57 25.45 2.34
C ASN A 519 -4.51 25.75 3.86
N ALA A 520 -3.95 24.86 4.66
CA ALA A 520 -3.83 25.00 6.10
C ALA A 520 -2.66 25.94 6.51
N LEU A 521 -2.66 27.16 5.99
CA LEU A 521 -1.55 28.13 6.16
C LEU A 521 -1.34 28.61 7.60
N ARG A 522 -2.39 28.54 8.43
CA ARG A 522 -2.35 28.97 9.83
C ARG A 522 -1.64 27.96 10.73
N LEU A 523 -1.31 26.78 10.24
CA LEU A 523 -0.53 25.78 10.97
C LEU A 523 0.97 26.11 11.05
N LYS A 524 1.44 27.10 10.26
CA LYS A 524 2.85 27.47 10.25
C LYS A 524 3.42 27.89 11.62
N PRO A 525 2.72 28.69 12.45
CA PRO A 525 3.20 29.01 13.81
C PRO A 525 3.29 27.79 14.72
N GLU A 526 2.50 26.74 14.46
CA GLU A 526 2.54 25.47 15.20
C GLU A 526 3.68 24.54 14.72
N GLY A 527 4.48 24.97 13.75
CA GLY A 527 5.60 24.20 13.20
C GLY A 527 5.22 23.31 12.00
N LEU A 528 4.01 23.45 11.45
CA LEU A 528 3.57 22.71 10.27
C LEU A 528 3.46 23.64 9.05
N HIS A 529 4.40 23.55 8.12
CA HIS A 529 4.48 24.45 6.98
C HIS A 529 4.05 23.77 5.67
N VAL A 530 2.75 23.69 5.42
CA VAL A 530 2.14 23.01 4.26
C VAL A 530 2.57 23.54 2.88
N LYS A 531 3.25 24.66 2.78
CA LYS A 531 3.84 25.17 1.53
C LYS A 531 5.32 24.86 1.38
N ALA A 532 5.97 24.29 2.39
CA ALA A 532 7.30 23.74 2.22
C ALA A 532 7.21 22.47 1.38
N PRO A 533 8.05 22.31 0.35
CA PRO A 533 8.01 21.10 -0.47
C PRO A 533 8.44 19.90 0.37
N VAL A 534 7.66 18.86 0.35
CA VAL A 534 7.97 17.56 0.93
C VAL A 534 8.56 16.68 -0.16
N ASP A 535 9.74 16.11 0.08
CA ASP A 535 10.26 15.04 -0.78
C ASP A 535 9.50 13.75 -0.46
N VAL A 536 8.53 13.43 -1.30
CA VAL A 536 7.61 12.31 -1.07
C VAL A 536 8.31 10.96 -1.02
N CYS A 537 9.42 10.79 -1.75
CA CYS A 537 10.20 9.55 -1.71
C CYS A 537 10.90 9.35 -0.38
N HIS A 538 11.53 10.40 0.16
CA HIS A 538 12.14 10.34 1.49
C HIS A 538 11.06 10.22 2.58
N TRP A 539 10.00 11.01 2.46
CA TRP A 539 8.92 11.02 3.45
C TRP A 539 8.25 9.66 3.56
N PHE A 540 7.99 9.00 2.43
CA PHE A 540 7.23 7.75 2.42
C PHE A 540 8.10 6.48 2.49
N LEU A 541 9.30 6.46 1.91
CA LEU A 541 10.11 5.23 1.81
C LEU A 541 11.20 5.10 2.88
N ASN A 542 11.64 6.22 3.51
CA ASN A 542 12.73 6.14 4.48
C ASN A 542 12.25 5.67 5.86
N GLY A 543 13.17 5.09 6.62
CA GLY A 543 12.94 4.57 7.96
C GLY A 543 12.98 5.63 9.05
N ASN A 544 13.05 5.16 10.30
CA ASN A 544 13.02 6.01 11.51
C ASN A 544 14.28 6.82 11.75
N ASP A 545 15.35 6.52 11.06
CA ASP A 545 16.67 7.14 11.12
C ASP A 545 16.79 8.41 10.25
N ASP A 546 15.82 8.68 9.40
CA ASP A 546 15.75 9.88 8.56
C ASP A 546 14.69 10.85 9.08
N VAL A 547 15.11 12.08 9.40
CA VAL A 547 14.22 13.16 9.89
C VAL A 547 13.17 13.57 8.85
N ARG A 548 13.39 13.29 7.56
CA ARG A 548 12.44 13.56 6.47
C ARG A 548 11.38 12.49 6.35
N SER A 549 11.56 11.35 7.03
CA SER A 549 10.57 10.27 7.04
C SER A 549 9.27 10.71 7.70
N SER A 550 8.14 10.26 7.18
CA SER A 550 6.82 10.46 7.81
C SER A 550 6.82 10.00 9.27
N ASN A 551 7.60 8.96 9.60
CA ASN A 551 7.73 8.43 10.95
C ASN A 551 8.42 9.38 11.95
N ALA A 552 9.18 10.35 11.46
CA ALA A 552 9.76 11.40 12.30
C ALA A 552 8.67 12.35 12.83
N LEU A 553 7.55 12.47 12.09
CA LEU A 553 6.41 13.34 12.38
C LEU A 553 6.80 14.84 12.45
N GLU A 554 7.82 15.26 11.69
CA GLU A 554 8.26 16.67 11.64
C GLU A 554 7.50 17.43 10.55
N ASP A 555 7.44 16.89 9.33
CA ASP A 555 6.77 17.50 8.20
C ASP A 555 5.35 16.92 8.01
N ALA A 556 4.38 17.81 7.75
CA ALA A 556 3.05 17.41 7.35
C ALA A 556 2.95 17.38 5.82
N ALA A 557 2.56 16.23 5.28
CA ALA A 557 2.26 16.10 3.87
C ALA A 557 0.83 16.58 3.57
N THR A 558 0.61 17.09 2.35
CA THR A 558 -0.70 17.55 1.91
C THR A 558 -1.48 16.43 1.22
N GLU A 559 -2.77 16.66 0.99
CA GLU A 559 -3.64 15.75 0.22
C GLU A 559 -3.05 15.41 -1.17
N PHE A 560 -2.29 16.34 -1.75
CA PHE A 560 -1.64 16.12 -3.05
C PHE A 560 -0.38 15.25 -2.94
N ASP A 561 0.34 15.34 -1.82
CA ASP A 561 1.58 14.58 -1.60
C ASP A 561 1.32 13.11 -1.27
N VAL A 562 0.18 12.81 -0.64
CA VAL A 562 -0.13 11.45 -0.13
C VAL A 562 -1.20 10.72 -0.93
N GLN A 563 -1.72 11.32 -1.98
CA GLN A 563 -2.76 10.69 -2.78
C GLN A 563 -2.29 9.33 -3.33
N GLY A 564 -3.07 8.28 -3.09
CA GLY A 564 -2.71 6.91 -3.50
C GLY A 564 -1.63 6.24 -2.64
N LEU A 565 -1.10 6.93 -1.61
CA LEU A 565 -0.19 6.36 -0.62
C LEU A 565 -0.95 5.92 0.64
N GLU A 566 -0.43 4.93 1.34
CA GLU A 566 -1.11 4.31 2.49
C GLU A 566 -0.27 4.48 3.76
N LEU A 567 -0.89 5.05 4.80
CA LEU A 567 -0.33 5.13 6.15
C LEU A 567 -1.08 4.18 7.09
N ASP A 568 -0.38 3.59 8.05
CA ASP A 568 -1.02 2.83 9.13
C ASP A 568 -1.65 3.76 10.16
N TRP A 569 -0.97 4.87 10.44
CA TRP A 569 -1.37 5.88 11.41
C TRP A 569 -1.29 7.28 10.81
N ALA A 570 -2.38 8.02 10.83
CA ALA A 570 -2.42 9.37 10.31
C ALA A 570 -2.82 10.38 11.40
N GLY A 571 -2.00 11.41 11.57
CA GLY A 571 -2.33 12.58 12.36
C GLY A 571 -2.80 13.71 11.44
N VAL A 572 -4.12 13.96 11.39
CA VAL A 572 -4.68 15.02 10.56
C VAL A 572 -4.70 16.33 11.31
N ALA A 573 -3.86 17.27 10.90
CA ALA A 573 -3.82 18.62 11.44
C ALA A 573 -4.90 19.48 10.76
N TRP A 574 -5.94 19.80 11.53
CA TRP A 574 -7.13 20.50 11.05
C TRP A 574 -6.97 22.02 11.21
N ASP A 575 -7.05 22.78 10.12
CA ASP A 575 -7.05 24.24 10.14
C ASP A 575 -8.49 24.80 10.03
N LEU A 576 -8.63 26.09 10.29
CA LEU A 576 -9.89 26.82 10.17
C LEU A 576 -10.40 27.01 8.73
N ASN A 577 -9.68 26.53 7.73
CA ASN A 577 -10.11 26.51 6.32
C ASN A 577 -11.33 25.62 6.08
N TYR A 578 -11.56 24.63 6.97
CA TYR A 578 -12.80 23.87 7.02
C TYR A 578 -13.41 23.98 8.43
N ARG A 579 -14.51 24.68 8.56
CA ARG A 579 -15.18 24.93 9.83
C ARG A 579 -16.68 25.06 9.66
N ARG A 580 -17.40 24.75 10.72
CA ARG A 580 -18.84 25.04 10.79
C ARG A 580 -19.05 26.55 10.77
N THR A 581 -19.90 27.02 9.86
CA THR A 581 -20.40 28.40 9.84
C THR A 581 -21.85 28.40 10.30
N GLU A 582 -22.26 29.45 11.01
CA GLU A 582 -23.66 29.60 11.50
C GLU A 582 -24.68 29.69 10.37
N MET A 583 -24.24 29.86 9.12
CA MET A 583 -25.07 29.79 7.92
C MET A 583 -24.69 28.56 7.12
N ALA A 584 -25.55 27.55 7.20
CA ALA A 584 -25.65 26.35 6.35
C ALA A 584 -24.36 25.95 5.54
N GLY A 585 -23.65 24.94 6.00
CA GLY A 585 -22.90 23.94 5.27
C GLY A 585 -22.24 24.32 3.94
N ARG A 586 -21.49 25.42 3.85
CA ARG A 586 -20.62 25.67 2.69
C ARG A 586 -19.17 25.74 3.13
N PRO A 587 -18.24 25.04 2.43
CA PRO A 587 -16.83 25.25 2.66
C PRO A 587 -16.50 26.72 2.39
N ALA A 588 -15.85 27.38 3.37
CA ALA A 588 -15.33 28.72 3.17
C ALA A 588 -14.22 28.66 2.14
N SER A 589 -14.49 29.06 0.90
CA SER A 589 -13.44 29.27 -0.09
C SER A 589 -12.46 30.30 0.47
N SER A 590 -11.21 29.90 0.66
CA SER A 590 -10.13 30.79 1.06
C SER A 590 -9.73 31.65 -0.13
N GLU A 591 -10.49 32.65 -0.48
CA GLU A 591 -9.97 33.77 -1.25
C GLU A 591 -9.12 34.62 -0.27
N ALA A 592 -7.83 34.56 -0.44
CA ALA A 592 -6.92 35.52 0.18
C ALA A 592 -7.28 36.92 -0.36
N PRO A 593 -7.44 37.94 0.48
CA PRO A 593 -7.62 39.29 -0.01
C PRO A 593 -6.33 39.75 -0.66
N THR A 594 -6.31 39.77 -1.98
CA THR A 594 -5.36 40.57 -2.76
C THR A 594 -5.84 42.02 -2.69
N GLY A 595 -5.07 42.86 -2.07
CA GLY A 595 -5.27 44.30 -2.21
C GLY A 595 -5.28 45.06 -0.88
N SER A 596 -4.22 45.79 -0.70
CA SER A 596 -4.10 46.88 0.27
C SER A 596 -5.30 47.82 0.26
N ARG A 597 -5.99 47.98 1.39
CA ARG A 597 -6.59 49.25 1.79
C ARG A 597 -7.02 49.24 3.28
N SER A 598 -6.38 50.13 4.01
CA SER A 598 -6.81 50.85 5.21
C SER A 598 -7.81 50.19 6.16
N VAL A 599 -7.28 49.78 7.30
CA VAL A 599 -7.98 49.44 8.53
C VAL A 599 -8.71 50.66 9.10
N PRO A 600 -9.98 50.57 9.52
CA PRO A 600 -10.50 51.42 10.60
C PRO A 600 -10.25 50.71 11.94
N ARG A 601 -9.50 51.33 12.78
CA ARG A 601 -9.42 51.03 14.23
C ARG A 601 -10.81 51.22 14.84
N ARG A 602 -11.40 50.19 15.43
CA ARG A 602 -12.15 50.15 16.69
C ARG A 602 -12.90 48.82 16.81
N ALA A 603 -12.48 47.97 17.72
CA ALA A 603 -13.17 47.61 18.96
C ALA A 603 -12.35 46.53 19.64
N GLU A 604 -11.65 46.94 20.66
CA GLU A 604 -11.18 46.04 21.72
C GLU A 604 -12.40 45.58 22.49
N SER A 605 -12.78 44.32 22.39
CA SER A 605 -13.39 43.56 23.48
C SER A 605 -13.43 42.08 23.11
N ALA A 606 -12.81 41.27 23.97
CA ALA A 606 -12.96 39.85 24.11
C ALA A 606 -12.60 39.00 22.86
N ALA A 607 -11.32 38.89 22.57
CA ALA A 607 -10.83 37.71 21.87
C ALA A 607 -10.79 36.52 22.86
N PRO A 608 -11.56 35.46 22.67
CA PRO A 608 -11.24 34.22 23.35
C PRO A 608 -9.90 33.74 22.79
N ASN A 609 -9.01 33.25 23.63
CA ASN A 609 -7.75 32.60 23.29
C ASN A 609 -8.00 31.53 22.22
N MET A 610 -7.80 31.89 20.95
CA MET A 610 -8.01 31.01 19.81
C MET A 610 -6.70 30.77 19.07
N SER A 611 -5.79 30.09 19.71
CA SER A 611 -4.59 29.59 19.07
C SER A 611 -4.38 28.12 19.36
N VAL A 612 -5.37 27.27 19.04
CA VAL A 612 -5.15 25.83 19.19
C VAL A 612 -5.88 25.10 18.08
N THR A 613 -5.11 24.54 17.18
CA THR A 613 -5.57 23.74 16.06
C THR A 613 -5.91 22.34 16.54
N PRO A 614 -7.10 21.82 16.23
CA PRO A 614 -7.45 20.45 16.54
C PRO A 614 -6.63 19.48 15.67
N ILE A 615 -6.13 18.41 16.26
CA ILE A 615 -5.47 17.32 15.57
C ILE A 615 -6.28 16.07 15.84
N ALA A 616 -6.84 15.49 14.76
CA ALA A 616 -7.49 14.19 14.82
C ALA A 616 -6.48 13.12 14.39
N CYS A 617 -6.29 12.09 15.21
CA CYS A 617 -5.43 10.96 14.89
C CYS A 617 -6.32 9.74 14.61
N CYS A 618 -6.17 9.14 13.42
CA CYS A 618 -6.88 7.93 13.05
C CYS A 618 -5.90 6.77 12.94
N SER A 619 -6.31 5.58 13.39
CA SER A 619 -5.55 4.37 13.19
C SER A 619 -5.79 3.77 11.81
N ARG A 620 -4.76 3.16 11.22
CA ARG A 620 -4.78 2.34 10.01
C ARG A 620 -5.44 2.99 8.80
N ALA A 621 -4.78 4.00 8.25
CA ALA A 621 -5.14 4.56 6.94
C ALA A 621 -4.80 3.63 5.75
N ARG A 622 -4.17 2.46 5.99
CA ARG A 622 -3.80 1.46 4.97
C ARG A 622 -4.94 0.99 4.09
N ASP A 623 -6.16 1.16 4.55
CA ASP A 623 -7.33 0.69 3.81
C ASP A 623 -8.02 1.83 3.03
N ARG A 624 -7.37 2.98 2.84
CA ARG A 624 -7.99 4.15 2.21
C ARG A 624 -7.07 4.86 1.24
N GLY A 625 -7.53 5.03 0.01
CA GLY A 625 -7.08 6.15 -0.79
C GLY A 625 -7.77 7.43 -0.28
N TRP A 626 -7.03 8.36 0.20
CA TRP A 626 -7.43 9.74 0.39
C TRP A 626 -7.13 10.52 -0.88
#